data_7f62e5185e40ad9ffcbe368126fd73fa
#
_entry.id   7f62e5185e40ad9ffcbe368126fd73fa
#
_cell.length_a   1.000
_cell.length_b   1.000
_cell.length_c   1.000
_cell.angle_alpha   90.00
_cell.angle_beta   90.00
_cell.angle_gamma   90.00
#
_symmetry.space_group_name_H-M   'P 1'
#
loop_
_entity.id
_entity.type
_entity.pdbx_description
1 polymer ?
#
loop_
_entity_poly.entity_id
_entity_poly.type
_entity_poly.pdbx_seq_one_letter_code
_entity_poly.pdbx_strand_id
1 'polypeptide(L)'
;MKWVFRTLGVLALVVGVLAAIMAWRAFGIGKQEASVAPTPKLDVDANAAAQRLAGAVRFKTISWDGKPDASGDEFLALHDYLEKTFPAAHRVLKREKIGRFSLLYTWQGSD
;
A
#
# COMPACT_ATOMS: atom_id res chain seq x y z
N MET A 1 50.74 10.68 19.27
CA MET A 1 50.45 10.58 17.82
C MET A 1 50.20 9.12 17.35
N LYS A 2 51.00 8.13 17.71
CA LYS A 2 50.82 6.70 17.31
C LYS A 2 49.49 6.06 17.77
N TRP A 3 48.98 6.48 18.93
CA TRP A 3 47.71 5.97 19.48
C TRP A 3 46.52 6.40 18.69
N VAL A 4 46.48 7.66 18.25
CA VAL A 4 45.38 8.19 17.41
C VAL A 4 45.28 7.46 16.08
N PHE A 5 46.42 7.16 15.45
CA PHE A 5 46.41 6.39 14.21
C PHE A 5 45.95 4.93 14.38
N ARG A 6 46.22 4.33 15.55
CA ARG A 6 45.74 2.96 15.86
C ARG A 6 44.22 2.95 16.09
N THR A 7 43.68 3.93 16.82
CA THR A 7 42.22 4.03 17.04
C THR A 7 41.47 4.34 15.74
N LEU A 8 41.99 5.22 14.88
CA LEU A 8 41.41 5.48 13.57
C LEU A 8 41.43 4.21 12.66
N GLY A 9 42.54 3.47 12.71
CA GLY A 9 42.63 2.23 11.94
C GLY A 9 41.63 1.17 12.38
N VAL A 10 41.44 1.01 13.70
CA VAL A 10 40.42 0.09 14.24
C VAL A 10 39.00 0.53 13.87
N LEU A 11 38.71 1.83 13.97
CA LEU A 11 37.41 2.37 13.61
C LEU A 11 37.11 2.14 12.11
N ALA A 12 38.08 2.42 11.24
CA ALA A 12 37.94 2.19 9.79
C ALA A 12 37.70 0.69 9.47
N LEU A 13 38.38 -0.20 10.17
CA LEU A 13 38.19 -1.63 10.01
C LEU A 13 36.78 -2.07 10.44
N VAL A 14 36.28 -1.58 11.57
CA VAL A 14 34.92 -1.88 12.04
C VAL A 14 33.87 -1.39 11.05
N VAL A 15 34.01 -0.14 10.57
CA VAL A 15 33.10 0.42 9.54
C VAL A 15 33.14 -0.41 8.26
N GLY A 16 34.32 -0.81 7.81
CA GLY A 16 34.48 -1.67 6.62
C GLY A 16 33.81 -3.03 6.76
N VAL A 17 33.94 -3.69 7.92
CA VAL A 17 33.28 -4.96 8.21
C VAL A 17 31.75 -4.79 8.23
N LEU A 18 31.24 -3.76 8.89
CA LEU A 18 29.79 -3.49 8.91
C LEU A 18 29.25 -3.23 7.49
N ALA A 19 29.94 -2.43 6.70
CA ALA A 19 29.55 -2.18 5.31
C ALA A 19 29.55 -3.46 4.46
N ALA A 20 30.55 -4.34 4.65
CA ALA A 20 30.59 -5.63 3.98
C ALA A 20 29.44 -6.55 4.37
N ILE A 21 29.08 -6.60 5.66
CA ILE A 21 27.93 -7.37 6.16
C ILE A 21 26.63 -6.83 5.58
N MET A 22 26.46 -5.50 5.55
CA MET A 22 25.25 -4.86 4.98
C MET A 22 25.12 -5.14 3.48
N ALA A 23 26.21 -5.02 2.73
CA ALA A 23 26.26 -5.35 1.31
C ALA A 23 25.90 -6.82 1.07
N TRP A 24 26.51 -7.75 1.82
CA TRP A 24 26.20 -9.17 1.72
C TRP A 24 24.72 -9.46 1.96
N ARG A 25 24.12 -8.87 2.99
CA ARG A 25 22.67 -9.03 3.28
C ARG A 25 21.81 -8.42 2.19
N ALA A 26 22.16 -7.25 1.66
CA ALA A 26 21.42 -6.60 0.56
C ALA A 26 21.42 -7.44 -0.71
N PHE A 27 22.56 -8.05 -1.08
CA PHE A 27 22.64 -8.98 -2.21
C PHE A 27 21.88 -10.30 -1.97
N GLY A 28 21.74 -10.73 -0.71
CA GLY A 28 20.98 -11.93 -0.34
C GLY A 28 19.46 -11.75 -0.44
N ILE A 29 18.96 -10.57 -0.12
CA ILE A 29 17.52 -10.28 -0.11
C ILE A 29 16.94 -10.30 -1.54
N GLY A 30 17.68 -9.83 -2.54
CA GLY A 30 17.23 -9.84 -3.95
C GLY A 30 17.13 -11.22 -4.59
N LYS A 31 17.66 -12.29 -3.94
CA LYS A 31 17.60 -13.65 -4.45
C LYS A 31 16.43 -14.48 -3.89
N GLN A 32 15.69 -13.92 -2.97
CA GLN A 32 14.55 -14.58 -2.32
C GLN A 32 13.20 -14.14 -2.93
N GLU A 33 13.21 -13.74 -4.21
CA GLU A 33 11.97 -13.75 -4.96
C GLU A 33 11.53 -15.22 -5.04
N ALA A 34 10.55 -15.57 -4.21
CA ALA A 34 9.87 -16.83 -4.36
C ALA A 34 9.47 -16.92 -5.84
N SER A 35 9.86 -18.02 -6.51
CA SER A 35 9.40 -18.30 -7.87
C SER A 35 7.89 -18.44 -7.82
N VAL A 36 7.20 -17.30 -7.86
CA VAL A 36 5.75 -17.27 -7.96
C VAL A 36 5.43 -17.74 -9.36
N ALA A 37 4.71 -18.85 -9.45
CA ALA A 37 4.18 -19.31 -10.73
C ALA A 37 3.50 -18.13 -11.44
N PRO A 38 3.74 -17.93 -12.75
CA PRO A 38 3.16 -16.80 -13.46
C PRO A 38 1.65 -16.83 -13.29
N THR A 39 1.13 -15.83 -12.61
CA THR A 39 -0.32 -15.66 -12.45
C THR A 39 -0.96 -15.53 -13.84
N PRO A 40 -2.02 -16.28 -14.14
CA PRO A 40 -2.71 -16.13 -15.41
C PRO A 40 -3.11 -14.67 -15.61
N LYS A 41 -2.77 -14.11 -16.78
CA LYS A 41 -3.17 -12.73 -17.10
C LYS A 41 -4.69 -12.67 -17.15
N LEU A 42 -5.27 -11.92 -16.23
CA LEU A 42 -6.69 -11.60 -16.29
C LEU A 42 -6.90 -10.60 -17.42
N ASP A 43 -7.84 -10.91 -18.31
CA ASP A 43 -8.29 -9.96 -19.33
C ASP A 43 -9.16 -8.90 -18.66
N VAL A 44 -8.59 -7.72 -18.47
CA VAL A 44 -9.27 -6.59 -17.82
C VAL A 44 -9.59 -5.55 -18.87
N ASP A 45 -10.88 -5.22 -19.01
CA ASP A 45 -11.29 -4.09 -19.83
C ASP A 45 -10.78 -2.76 -19.23
N ALA A 46 -9.66 -2.30 -19.80
CA ALA A 46 -8.97 -1.08 -19.37
C ALA A 46 -9.86 0.17 -19.52
N ASN A 47 -10.72 0.22 -20.54
CA ASN A 47 -11.62 1.36 -20.75
C ASN A 47 -12.71 1.40 -19.68
N ALA A 48 -13.33 0.27 -19.38
CA ALA A 48 -14.31 0.18 -18.31
C ALA A 48 -13.70 0.49 -16.95
N ALA A 49 -12.47 0.04 -16.68
CA ALA A 49 -11.75 0.36 -15.45
C ALA A 49 -11.46 1.86 -15.34
N ALA A 50 -10.99 2.49 -16.44
CA ALA A 50 -10.72 3.93 -16.49
C ALA A 50 -11.99 4.77 -16.26
N GLN A 51 -13.13 4.37 -16.86
CA GLN A 51 -14.42 5.05 -16.67
C GLN A 51 -14.90 4.98 -15.20
N ARG A 52 -14.76 3.82 -14.57
CA ARG A 52 -15.09 3.64 -13.14
C ARG A 52 -14.21 4.51 -12.26
N LEU A 53 -12.91 4.54 -12.53
CA LEU A 53 -12.00 5.43 -11.80
C LEU A 53 -12.36 6.90 -12.02
N ALA A 54 -12.59 7.31 -13.27
CA ALA A 54 -13.01 8.68 -13.60
C ALA A 54 -14.31 9.09 -12.91
N GLY A 55 -15.24 8.16 -12.71
CA GLY A 55 -16.45 8.39 -11.92
C GLY A 55 -16.15 8.61 -10.44
N ALA A 56 -15.26 7.81 -9.87
CA ALA A 56 -14.91 7.90 -8.44
C ALA A 56 -14.16 9.20 -8.09
N VAL A 57 -13.23 9.66 -8.95
CA VAL A 57 -12.44 10.88 -8.67
C VAL A 57 -13.22 12.19 -8.83
N ARG A 58 -14.47 12.15 -9.28
CA ARG A 58 -15.34 13.34 -9.36
C ARG A 58 -15.90 13.76 -8.02
N PHE A 59 -15.96 12.86 -7.06
CA PHE A 59 -16.43 13.20 -5.71
C PHE A 59 -15.38 14.02 -4.97
N LYS A 60 -15.78 15.15 -4.42
CA LYS A 60 -14.89 16.10 -3.72
C LYS A 60 -14.68 15.65 -2.27
N THR A 61 -14.13 14.46 -2.08
CA THR A 61 -13.84 13.86 -0.78
C THR A 61 -12.61 14.48 -0.14
N ILE A 62 -12.67 15.78 0.15
CA ILE A 62 -11.56 16.53 0.72
C ILE A 62 -11.66 16.48 2.25
N SER A 63 -10.59 16.02 2.89
CA SER A 63 -10.48 16.07 4.34
C SER A 63 -9.88 17.41 4.77
N TRP A 64 -10.62 18.16 5.58
CA TRP A 64 -10.17 19.44 6.10
C TRP A 64 -9.77 19.29 7.56
N ASP A 65 -8.59 19.82 7.90
CA ASP A 65 -8.16 19.89 9.29
C ASP A 65 -9.11 20.77 10.11
N GLY A 66 -9.55 20.28 11.27
CA GLY A 66 -10.52 20.97 12.12
C GLY A 66 -11.97 20.99 11.63
N LYS A 67 -12.27 20.45 10.43
CA LYS A 67 -13.65 20.35 9.88
C LYS A 67 -13.88 19.00 9.20
N PRO A 68 -13.84 17.88 9.93
CA PRO A 68 -13.88 16.55 9.35
C PRO A 68 -15.18 16.21 8.61
N ASP A 69 -16.25 16.94 8.85
CA ASP A 69 -17.56 16.71 8.23
C ASP A 69 -17.85 17.61 7.02
N ALA A 70 -16.96 18.55 6.69
CA ALA A 70 -17.22 19.54 5.64
C ALA A 70 -17.50 18.94 4.26
N SER A 71 -17.03 17.72 3.99
CA SER A 71 -17.28 16.95 2.76
C SER A 71 -18.05 15.66 3.01
N GLY A 72 -18.80 15.56 4.10
CA GLY A 72 -19.49 14.35 4.51
C GLY A 72 -20.40 13.76 3.44
N ASP A 73 -21.20 14.59 2.79
CA ASP A 73 -22.11 14.16 1.73
C ASP A 73 -21.39 13.62 0.51
N GLU A 74 -20.22 14.15 0.18
CA GLU A 74 -19.38 13.67 -0.92
C GLU A 74 -18.80 12.28 -0.61
N PHE A 75 -18.40 12.05 0.65
CA PHE A 75 -17.98 10.71 1.08
C PHE A 75 -19.12 9.69 1.02
N LEU A 76 -20.32 10.07 1.45
CA LEU A 76 -21.48 9.18 1.38
C LEU A 76 -21.89 8.91 -0.07
N ALA A 77 -21.85 9.91 -0.93
CA ALA A 77 -22.12 9.76 -2.36
C ALA A 77 -21.07 8.84 -3.03
N LEU A 78 -19.79 8.94 -2.65
CA LEU A 78 -18.77 7.99 -3.10
C LEU A 78 -19.06 6.56 -2.62
N HIS A 79 -19.55 6.37 -1.39
CA HIS A 79 -19.92 5.03 -0.90
C HIS A 79 -21.05 4.41 -1.75
N ASP A 80 -22.06 5.18 -2.07
CA ASP A 80 -23.17 4.73 -2.93
C ASP A 80 -22.69 4.42 -4.35
N TYR A 81 -21.79 5.25 -4.87
CA TYR A 81 -21.16 5.01 -6.16
C TYR A 81 -20.39 3.68 -6.19
N LEU A 82 -19.57 3.41 -5.17
CA LEU A 82 -18.81 2.17 -5.07
C LEU A 82 -19.73 0.94 -5.01
N GLU A 83 -20.81 1.01 -4.25
CA GLU A 83 -21.78 -0.07 -4.12
C GLU A 83 -22.46 -0.39 -5.46
N LYS A 84 -22.90 0.65 -6.18
CA LYS A 84 -23.55 0.52 -7.48
C LYS A 84 -22.58 0.05 -8.58
N THR A 85 -21.32 0.52 -8.51
CA THR A 85 -20.32 0.24 -9.55
C THR A 85 -19.67 -1.13 -9.41
N PHE A 86 -19.56 -1.63 -8.17
CA PHE A 86 -18.90 -2.91 -7.85
C PHE A 86 -19.81 -3.89 -7.08
N PRO A 87 -20.98 -4.25 -7.63
CA PRO A 87 -21.94 -5.09 -6.92
C PRO A 87 -21.39 -6.49 -6.60
N ALA A 88 -20.48 -7.03 -7.44
CA ALA A 88 -19.86 -8.32 -7.19
C ALA A 88 -18.97 -8.29 -5.94
N ALA A 89 -18.18 -7.23 -5.75
CA ALA A 89 -17.36 -7.05 -4.57
C ALA A 89 -18.23 -6.96 -3.29
N HIS A 90 -19.31 -6.19 -3.36
CA HIS A 90 -20.22 -6.01 -2.22
C HIS A 90 -21.04 -7.25 -1.85
N ARG A 91 -21.16 -8.23 -2.76
CA ARG A 91 -21.77 -9.54 -2.42
C ARG A 91 -20.82 -10.49 -1.70
N VAL A 92 -19.52 -10.38 -1.96
CA VAL A 92 -18.51 -11.31 -1.46
C VAL A 92 -17.81 -10.77 -0.22
N LEU A 93 -17.60 -9.45 -0.17
CA LEU A 93 -16.89 -8.80 0.92
C LEU A 93 -17.85 -8.31 1.98
N LYS A 94 -17.50 -8.54 3.25
CA LYS A 94 -18.19 -7.88 4.37
C LYS A 94 -17.75 -6.42 4.40
N ARG A 95 -18.70 -5.48 4.23
CA ARG A 95 -18.46 -4.04 4.33
C ARG A 95 -18.84 -3.52 5.69
N GLU A 96 -17.95 -2.78 6.32
CA GLU A 96 -18.17 -2.09 7.60
C GLU A 96 -17.77 -0.62 7.46
N LYS A 97 -18.54 0.26 8.09
CA LYS A 97 -18.21 1.68 8.19
C LYS A 97 -17.53 1.95 9.52
N ILE A 98 -16.27 2.36 9.46
CA ILE A 98 -15.46 2.68 10.65
C ILE A 98 -15.42 4.19 10.84
N GLY A 99 -15.81 4.64 12.01
CA GLY A 99 -15.99 6.06 12.27
C GLY A 99 -17.10 6.65 11.38
N ARG A 100 -16.83 7.79 10.72
CA ARG A 100 -17.84 8.51 9.94
C ARG A 100 -17.85 8.10 8.46
N PHE A 101 -16.68 7.99 7.84
CA PHE A 101 -16.59 7.87 6.38
C PHE A 101 -15.61 6.82 5.90
N SER A 102 -14.86 6.13 6.76
CA SER A 102 -13.94 5.07 6.35
C SER A 102 -14.70 3.78 6.07
N LEU A 103 -14.40 3.12 4.96
CA LEU A 103 -14.93 1.80 4.62
C LEU A 103 -13.87 0.74 4.87
N LEU A 104 -14.25 -0.30 5.59
CA LEU A 104 -13.47 -1.51 5.77
C LEU A 104 -14.16 -2.65 5.01
N TYR A 105 -13.41 -3.31 4.14
CA TYR A 105 -13.86 -4.51 3.46
C TYR A 105 -13.06 -5.71 3.96
N THR A 106 -13.76 -6.72 4.44
CA THR A 106 -13.16 -7.97 4.89
C THR A 106 -13.43 -9.06 3.87
N TRP A 107 -12.39 -9.68 3.38
CA TRP A 107 -12.48 -10.89 2.59
C TRP A 107 -12.13 -12.08 3.46
N GLN A 108 -13.12 -12.96 3.66
CA GLN A 108 -12.89 -14.20 4.38
C GLN A 108 -12.05 -15.11 3.48
N GLY A 109 -10.85 -15.46 3.94
CA GLY A 109 -10.03 -16.46 3.27
C GLY A 109 -10.68 -17.85 3.36
N SER A 110 -10.23 -18.75 2.50
CA SER A 110 -10.49 -20.19 2.69
C SER A 110 -9.43 -20.73 3.64
N ASP A 111 -9.83 -21.29 4.78
CA ASP A 111 -8.97 -22.09 5.65
C ASP A 111 -8.61 -23.42 4.97
#